data_d06ab9daff3bce750486c75e55137398
#
_entry.id   d06ab9daff3bce750486c75e55137398
#
_cell.length_a   1.000
_cell.length_b   1.000
_cell.length_c   1.000
_cell.angle_alpha   90.00
_cell.angle_beta   90.00
_cell.angle_gamma   90.00
#
_symmetry.space_group_name_H-M   'P 1'
#
loop_
_entity.id
_entity.type
_entity.pdbx_description
1 polymer ?
#
loop_
_entity_poly.entity_id
_entity_poly.type
_entity_poly.pdbx_seq_one_letter_code
_entity_poly.pdbx_strand_id
1 'polypeptide(L)'
;MAEPILIQVDWVYFLGIIGALILVAWYSGSRFSAIETSITWIKESITKLEGRMDNAFGAGSPIKLLSKGVEILDKSGLKEYIDKHKEELREKCQSVKTLDNQYNIQESAFECFDKLDFGDFDSKLKEIAFKYGMSVETIRRIGGIYFRDFLLTEHNFTPEDLDKPQNT
;
A
#
# COMPACT_ATOMS: atom_id res chain seq x y z
N MET A 1 -16.40 44.94 56.34
CA MET A 1 -15.82 45.74 55.25
C MET A 1 -14.61 44.96 54.77
N ALA A 2 -14.66 44.48 53.56
CA ALA A 2 -13.54 43.75 52.97
C ALA A 2 -12.53 44.76 52.38
N GLU A 3 -11.28 44.70 52.84
CA GLU A 3 -10.22 45.58 52.28
C GLU A 3 -9.92 45.17 50.84
N PRO A 4 -9.75 46.15 49.93
CA PRO A 4 -9.39 45.84 48.55
C PRO A 4 -7.94 45.32 48.49
N ILE A 5 -7.75 44.12 47.95
CA ILE A 5 -6.45 43.54 47.66
C ILE A 5 -5.85 44.33 46.49
N LEU A 6 -4.96 45.25 46.77
CA LEU A 6 -4.14 45.95 45.78
C LEU A 6 -3.01 45.02 45.31
N ILE A 7 -3.21 44.38 44.18
CA ILE A 7 -2.16 43.61 43.51
C ILE A 7 -1.21 44.63 42.85
N GLN A 8 -0.07 44.90 43.47
CA GLN A 8 0.99 45.73 42.90
C GLN A 8 1.76 44.86 41.87
N VAL A 9 1.38 44.98 40.60
CA VAL A 9 2.09 44.28 39.52
C VAL A 9 3.37 45.03 39.18
N ASP A 10 4.51 44.41 39.49
CA ASP A 10 5.81 44.97 39.10
C ASP A 10 5.96 44.89 37.57
N TRP A 11 6.14 46.02 36.93
CA TRP A 11 6.26 46.12 35.45
C TRP A 11 7.36 45.26 34.88
N VAL A 12 8.41 44.98 35.63
CA VAL A 12 9.52 44.10 35.19
C VAL A 12 9.05 42.66 35.03
N TYR A 13 8.26 42.14 36.00
CA TYR A 13 7.68 40.79 35.89
C TYR A 13 6.65 40.70 34.77
N PHE A 14 5.85 41.75 34.59
CA PHE A 14 4.85 41.80 33.51
C PHE A 14 5.49 41.74 32.13
N LEU A 15 6.52 42.53 31.87
CA LEU A 15 7.30 42.50 30.63
C LEU A 15 8.01 41.17 30.42
N GLY A 16 8.54 40.57 31.49
CA GLY A 16 9.14 39.23 31.45
C GLY A 16 8.17 38.13 31.00
N ILE A 17 6.92 38.16 31.56
CA ILE A 17 5.87 37.19 31.19
C ILE A 17 5.46 37.37 29.71
N ILE A 18 5.24 38.62 29.27
CA ILE A 18 4.90 38.90 27.87
C ILE A 18 6.01 38.45 26.93
N GLY A 19 7.27 38.72 27.25
CA GLY A 19 8.41 38.26 26.47
C GLY A 19 8.50 36.74 26.37
N ALA A 20 8.27 36.04 27.48
CA ALA A 20 8.22 34.58 27.50
C ALA A 20 7.07 34.00 26.64
N LEU A 21 5.88 34.60 26.72
CA LEU A 21 4.73 34.19 25.91
C LEU A 21 4.99 34.39 24.40
N ILE A 22 5.60 35.49 24.01
CA ILE A 22 5.97 35.77 22.60
C ILE A 22 6.98 34.72 22.12
N LEU A 23 7.99 34.40 22.91
CA LEU A 23 8.99 33.39 22.57
C LEU A 23 8.36 32.00 22.41
N VAL A 24 7.46 31.61 23.32
CA VAL A 24 6.74 30.33 23.24
C VAL A 24 5.85 30.30 21.99
N ALA A 25 5.13 31.37 21.72
CA ALA A 25 4.27 31.47 20.55
C ALA A 25 5.08 31.38 19.23
N TRP A 26 6.20 32.06 19.14
CA TRP A 26 7.08 32.03 17.98
C TRP A 26 7.73 30.66 17.77
N TYR A 27 8.24 30.06 18.84
CA TYR A 27 8.85 28.72 18.80
C TYR A 27 7.81 27.63 18.41
N SER A 28 6.61 27.70 19.00
CA SER A 28 5.51 26.79 18.66
C SER A 28 5.07 26.97 17.21
N GLY A 29 4.91 28.22 16.73
CA GLY A 29 4.50 28.51 15.36
C GLY A 29 5.48 27.95 14.32
N SER A 30 6.78 28.07 14.56
CA SER A 30 7.79 27.51 13.64
C SER A 30 7.76 25.97 13.58
N ARG A 31 7.46 25.31 14.70
CA ARG A 31 7.31 23.85 14.76
C ARG A 31 6.06 23.38 14.06
N PHE A 32 4.94 24.09 14.23
CA PHE A 32 3.67 23.77 13.54
C PHE A 32 3.80 23.88 12.02
N SER A 33 4.48 24.93 11.51
CA SER A 33 4.73 25.09 10.08
C SER A 33 5.57 23.94 9.50
N ALA A 34 6.59 23.46 10.22
CA ALA A 34 7.38 22.31 9.79
C ALA A 34 6.57 21.03 9.75
N ILE A 35 5.65 20.83 10.72
CA ILE A 35 4.73 19.68 10.75
C ILE A 35 3.73 19.75 9.59
N GLU A 36 3.13 20.91 9.32
CA GLU A 36 2.23 21.12 8.18
C GLU A 36 2.90 20.80 6.85
N THR A 37 4.14 21.25 6.66
CA THR A 37 4.92 20.95 5.46
C THR A 37 5.16 19.45 5.32
N SER A 38 5.50 18.76 6.43
CA SER A 38 5.70 17.32 6.43
C SER A 38 4.42 16.54 6.11
N ILE A 39 3.28 16.97 6.66
CA ILE A 39 1.97 16.38 6.40
C ILE A 39 1.58 16.56 4.93
N THR A 40 1.82 17.74 4.36
CA THR A 40 1.54 18.02 2.95
C THR A 40 2.39 17.12 2.05
N TRP A 41 3.69 16.98 2.35
CA TRP A 41 4.58 16.10 1.60
C TRP A 41 4.18 14.62 1.68
N ILE A 42 3.77 14.15 2.87
CA ILE A 42 3.23 12.78 3.06
C ILE A 42 1.94 12.60 2.25
N LYS A 43 1.02 13.56 2.29
CA LYS A 43 -0.21 13.53 1.51
C LYS A 43 0.04 13.44 0.01
N GLU A 44 0.94 14.26 -0.52
CA GLU A 44 1.33 14.21 -1.94
C GLU A 44 1.99 12.89 -2.31
N SER A 45 2.82 12.33 -1.40
CA SER A 45 3.45 11.03 -1.61
C SER A 45 2.44 9.89 -1.63
N ILE A 46 1.45 9.90 -0.72
CA ILE A 46 0.34 8.94 -0.70
C ILE A 46 -0.46 9.04 -1.99
N THR A 47 -0.88 10.24 -2.41
CA THR A 47 -1.65 10.43 -3.65
C THR A 47 -0.88 9.95 -4.88
N LYS A 48 0.43 10.16 -4.94
CA LYS A 48 1.27 9.61 -6.01
C LYS A 48 1.35 8.09 -6.00
N LEU A 49 1.41 7.48 -4.81
CA LEU A 49 1.42 6.02 -4.67
C LEU A 49 0.07 5.42 -5.04
N GLU A 50 -1.04 6.00 -4.58
CA GLU A 50 -2.39 5.62 -4.95
C GLU A 50 -2.59 5.70 -6.47
N GLY A 51 -2.25 6.81 -7.11
CA GLY A 51 -2.37 6.96 -8.56
C GLY A 51 -1.51 5.97 -9.36
N ARG A 52 -0.39 5.48 -8.81
CA ARG A 52 0.41 4.43 -9.44
C ARG A 52 -0.21 3.05 -9.29
N MET A 53 -0.80 2.78 -8.13
CA MET A 53 -1.55 1.53 -7.89
C MET A 53 -2.82 1.49 -8.74
N ASP A 54 -3.59 2.59 -8.79
CA ASP A 54 -4.82 2.69 -9.58
C ASP A 54 -4.57 2.49 -11.08
N ASN A 55 -3.38 2.85 -11.58
CA ASN A 55 -3.00 2.58 -12.96
C ASN A 55 -2.61 1.12 -13.25
N ALA A 56 -2.26 0.35 -12.21
CA ALA A 56 -1.90 -1.05 -12.34
C ALA A 56 -3.09 -1.99 -12.11
N PHE A 57 -4.03 -1.58 -11.23
CA PHE A 57 -5.18 -2.37 -10.82
C PHE A 57 -6.49 -1.62 -11.08
N GLY A 58 -7.54 -2.31 -11.49
CA GLY A 58 -8.89 -1.75 -11.58
C GLY A 58 -9.42 -1.41 -10.18
N ALA A 59 -9.99 -0.21 -10.04
CA ALA A 59 -10.73 0.16 -8.84
C ALA A 59 -12.08 -0.59 -8.86
N GLY A 60 -12.20 -1.61 -8.06
CA GLY A 60 -13.43 -2.40 -7.95
C GLY A 60 -13.16 -3.86 -7.65
N SER A 61 -14.21 -4.56 -7.33
CA SER A 61 -14.18 -6.01 -7.18
C SER A 61 -14.70 -6.66 -8.46
N PRO A 62 -14.08 -7.73 -8.97
CA PRO A 62 -12.79 -8.27 -8.55
C PRO A 62 -11.61 -7.41 -9.01
N ILE A 63 -10.51 -7.36 -8.24
CA ILE A 63 -9.30 -6.67 -8.63
C ILE A 63 -8.77 -7.25 -9.95
N LYS A 64 -8.66 -6.41 -10.98
CA LYS A 64 -8.16 -6.79 -12.32
C LYS A 64 -6.89 -6.01 -12.66
N LEU A 65 -6.04 -6.63 -13.49
CA LEU A 65 -4.91 -5.90 -14.05
C LEU A 65 -5.41 -4.92 -15.14
N LEU A 66 -5.04 -3.66 -14.98
CA LEU A 66 -5.19 -2.66 -16.03
C LEU A 66 -4.02 -2.73 -17.02
N SER A 67 -4.12 -1.97 -18.12
CA SER A 67 -3.11 -1.96 -19.20
C SER A 67 -1.67 -1.81 -18.69
N LYS A 68 -1.46 -0.99 -17.66
CA LYS A 68 -0.14 -0.80 -17.05
C LYS A 68 0.34 -2.04 -16.30
N GLY A 69 -0.55 -2.72 -15.57
CA GLY A 69 -0.25 -3.98 -14.88
C GLY A 69 0.10 -5.09 -15.87
N VAL A 70 -0.64 -5.18 -16.97
CA VAL A 70 -0.36 -6.13 -18.07
C VAL A 70 0.99 -5.81 -18.74
N GLU A 71 1.27 -4.54 -19.02
CA GLU A 71 2.55 -4.11 -19.58
C GLU A 71 3.73 -4.52 -18.69
N ILE A 72 3.60 -4.32 -17.37
CA ILE A 72 4.63 -4.70 -16.40
C ILE A 72 4.80 -6.23 -16.41
N LEU A 73 3.71 -6.98 -16.36
CA LEU A 73 3.73 -8.44 -16.39
C LEU A 73 4.49 -8.99 -17.60
N ASP A 74 4.18 -8.46 -18.79
CA ASP A 74 4.80 -8.92 -20.05
C ASP A 74 6.27 -8.46 -20.19
N LYS A 75 6.55 -7.18 -19.94
CA LYS A 75 7.90 -6.61 -20.15
C LYS A 75 8.92 -6.98 -19.07
N SER A 76 8.46 -7.39 -17.91
CA SER A 76 9.33 -7.78 -16.79
C SER A 76 9.89 -9.18 -16.89
N GLY A 77 9.29 -10.05 -17.72
CA GLY A 77 9.53 -11.48 -17.73
C GLY A 77 8.90 -12.21 -16.54
N LEU A 78 8.06 -11.52 -15.73
CA LEU A 78 7.35 -12.14 -14.61
C LEU A 78 6.33 -13.17 -15.10
N LYS A 79 5.65 -12.88 -16.20
CA LYS A 79 4.74 -13.83 -16.85
C LYS A 79 5.46 -15.11 -17.26
N GLU A 80 6.60 -14.97 -17.96
CA GLU A 80 7.42 -16.12 -18.38
C GLU A 80 7.91 -16.94 -17.19
N TYR A 81 8.32 -16.25 -16.11
CA TYR A 81 8.72 -16.91 -14.87
C TYR A 81 7.58 -17.72 -14.28
N ILE A 82 6.38 -17.13 -14.15
CA ILE A 82 5.19 -17.79 -13.62
C ILE A 82 4.80 -18.96 -14.52
N ASP A 83 4.76 -18.76 -15.83
CA ASP A 83 4.38 -19.80 -16.79
C ASP A 83 5.32 -21.02 -16.78
N LYS A 84 6.60 -20.76 -16.53
CA LYS A 84 7.63 -21.81 -16.40
C LYS A 84 7.50 -22.62 -15.12
N HIS A 85 7.05 -21.99 -14.02
CA HIS A 85 7.01 -22.59 -12.69
C HIS A 85 5.55 -22.89 -12.23
N LYS A 86 4.61 -22.97 -13.15
CA LYS A 86 3.17 -23.12 -12.84
C LYS A 86 2.86 -24.23 -11.87
N GLU A 87 3.42 -25.42 -12.08
CA GLU A 87 3.12 -26.60 -11.25
C GLU A 87 3.68 -26.42 -9.83
N GLU A 88 4.90 -25.94 -9.69
CA GLU A 88 5.51 -25.66 -8.40
C GLU A 88 4.73 -24.59 -7.62
N LEU A 89 4.30 -23.53 -8.30
CA LEU A 89 3.50 -22.46 -7.73
C LEU A 89 2.12 -22.96 -7.29
N ARG A 90 1.51 -23.85 -8.08
CA ARG A 90 0.24 -24.48 -7.75
C ARG A 90 0.35 -25.32 -6.47
N GLU A 91 1.37 -26.17 -6.34
CA GLU A 91 1.61 -26.95 -5.14
C GLU A 91 1.81 -26.05 -3.92
N LYS A 92 2.58 -24.98 -4.04
CA LYS A 92 2.77 -23.98 -3.00
C LYS A 92 1.46 -23.31 -2.60
N CYS A 93 0.63 -22.91 -3.56
CA CYS A 93 -0.69 -22.33 -3.28
C CYS A 93 -1.63 -23.32 -2.58
N GLN A 94 -1.66 -24.58 -3.00
CA GLN A 94 -2.47 -25.62 -2.37
C GLN A 94 -2.02 -25.90 -0.91
N SER A 95 -0.74 -25.69 -0.59
CA SER A 95 -0.24 -25.81 0.78
C SER A 95 -0.71 -24.67 1.69
N VAL A 96 -1.14 -23.54 1.14
CA VAL A 96 -1.67 -22.39 1.90
C VAL A 96 -3.13 -22.61 2.26
N LYS A 97 -3.96 -22.93 1.25
CA LYS A 97 -5.41 -23.22 1.42
C LYS A 97 -5.88 -24.21 0.38
N THR A 98 -6.99 -24.89 0.69
CA THR A 98 -7.69 -25.72 -0.29
C THR A 98 -8.26 -24.84 -1.42
N LEU A 99 -8.08 -25.26 -2.67
CA LEU A 99 -8.56 -24.52 -3.85
C LEU A 99 -9.98 -24.96 -4.24
N ASP A 100 -10.87 -25.02 -3.26
CA ASP A 100 -12.24 -25.55 -3.38
C ASP A 100 -13.28 -24.50 -3.79
N ASN A 101 -12.96 -23.23 -3.61
CA ASN A 101 -13.82 -22.11 -4.00
C ASN A 101 -13.01 -20.90 -4.45
N GLN A 102 -13.67 -19.97 -5.15
CA GLN A 102 -13.03 -18.80 -5.75
C GLN A 102 -12.32 -17.89 -4.75
N TYR A 103 -12.85 -17.77 -3.51
CA TYR A 103 -12.23 -16.95 -2.48
C TYR A 103 -10.95 -17.57 -1.95
N ASN A 104 -10.96 -18.88 -1.69
CA ASN A 104 -9.78 -19.61 -1.25
C ASN A 104 -8.68 -19.59 -2.32
N ILE A 105 -9.05 -19.68 -3.59
CA ILE A 105 -8.13 -19.54 -4.73
C ILE A 105 -7.48 -18.16 -4.72
N GLN A 106 -8.28 -17.09 -4.57
CA GLN A 106 -7.76 -15.73 -4.55
C GLN A 106 -6.82 -15.50 -3.36
N GLU A 107 -7.26 -15.85 -2.14
CA GLU A 107 -6.44 -15.69 -0.94
C GLU A 107 -5.15 -16.50 -1.02
N SER A 108 -5.25 -17.75 -1.46
CA SER A 108 -4.09 -18.64 -1.61
C SER A 108 -3.07 -18.07 -2.61
N ALA A 109 -3.52 -17.59 -3.77
CA ALA A 109 -2.64 -16.97 -4.75
C ALA A 109 -1.94 -15.73 -4.19
N PHE A 110 -2.65 -14.86 -3.50
CA PHE A 110 -2.07 -13.64 -2.95
C PHE A 110 -1.10 -13.94 -1.82
N GLU A 111 -1.48 -14.77 -0.87
CA GLU A 111 -0.62 -15.14 0.26
C GLU A 111 0.63 -15.90 -0.20
N CYS A 112 0.49 -16.76 -1.19
CA CYS A 112 1.60 -17.45 -1.81
C CYS A 112 2.59 -16.46 -2.42
N PHE A 113 2.13 -15.52 -3.25
CA PHE A 113 3.00 -14.56 -3.91
C PHE A 113 3.61 -13.53 -2.97
N ASP A 114 2.92 -13.16 -1.89
CA ASP A 114 3.46 -12.26 -0.87
C ASP A 114 4.66 -12.88 -0.14
N LYS A 115 4.63 -14.21 0.09
CA LYS A 115 5.67 -14.96 0.82
C LYS A 115 6.66 -15.70 -0.08
N LEU A 116 6.42 -15.75 -1.40
CA LEU A 116 7.23 -16.51 -2.33
C LEU A 116 8.67 -16.00 -2.37
N ASP A 117 9.61 -16.93 -2.21
CA ASP A 117 11.01 -16.69 -2.54
C ASP A 117 11.20 -16.92 -4.06
N PHE A 118 11.49 -15.86 -4.78
CA PHE A 118 11.72 -15.91 -6.22
C PHE A 118 13.18 -16.26 -6.57
N GLY A 119 14.03 -16.51 -5.57
CA GLY A 119 15.44 -16.83 -5.78
C GLY A 119 16.17 -15.74 -6.60
N ASP A 120 16.86 -16.17 -7.65
CA ASP A 120 17.62 -15.23 -8.51
C ASP A 120 16.74 -14.17 -9.17
N PHE A 121 15.44 -14.43 -9.34
CA PHE A 121 14.49 -13.50 -9.93
C PHE A 121 14.12 -12.33 -9.00
N ASP A 122 14.36 -12.43 -7.69
CA ASP A 122 14.11 -11.34 -6.73
C ASP A 122 14.90 -10.06 -7.06
N SER A 123 16.14 -10.20 -7.56
CA SER A 123 16.92 -9.06 -8.00
C SER A 123 16.26 -8.34 -9.18
N LYS A 124 15.68 -9.09 -10.10
CA LYS A 124 14.95 -8.57 -11.25
C LYS A 124 13.64 -7.90 -10.84
N LEU A 125 12.94 -8.44 -9.84
CA LEU A 125 11.74 -7.80 -9.27
C LEU A 125 12.04 -6.41 -8.69
N LYS A 126 13.17 -6.26 -7.98
CA LYS A 126 13.62 -4.97 -7.44
C LYS A 126 13.95 -3.96 -8.54
N GLU A 127 14.63 -4.41 -9.60
CA GLU A 127 14.92 -3.58 -10.78
C GLU A 127 13.62 -3.09 -11.45
N ILE A 128 12.67 -4.00 -11.66
CA ILE A 128 11.36 -3.68 -12.23
C ILE A 128 10.61 -2.68 -11.34
N ALA A 129 10.57 -2.93 -10.03
CA ALA A 129 9.94 -2.05 -9.06
C ALA A 129 10.52 -0.63 -9.15
N PHE A 130 11.85 -0.52 -9.18
CA PHE A 130 12.55 0.76 -9.35
C PHE A 130 12.21 1.43 -10.70
N LYS A 131 12.29 0.68 -11.81
CA LYS A 131 12.01 1.19 -13.16
C LYS A 131 10.60 1.77 -13.30
N TYR A 132 9.61 1.12 -12.72
CA TYR A 132 8.22 1.56 -12.79
C TYR A 132 7.81 2.45 -11.60
N GLY A 133 8.71 2.69 -10.65
CA GLY A 133 8.48 3.50 -9.46
C GLY A 133 7.38 2.92 -8.55
N MET A 134 7.33 1.60 -8.45
CA MET A 134 6.40 0.83 -7.62
C MET A 134 7.15 0.11 -6.50
N SER A 135 6.44 -0.42 -5.51
CA SER A 135 7.03 -1.31 -4.52
C SER A 135 7.19 -2.73 -5.08
N VAL A 136 8.07 -3.51 -4.49
CA VAL A 136 8.25 -4.93 -4.85
C VAL A 136 6.96 -5.71 -4.56
N GLU A 137 6.27 -5.37 -3.48
CA GLU A 137 4.97 -5.96 -3.10
C GLU A 137 3.92 -5.73 -4.19
N THR A 138 3.90 -4.53 -4.80
CA THR A 138 3.00 -4.24 -5.92
C THR A 138 3.32 -5.12 -7.13
N ILE A 139 4.59 -5.34 -7.45
CA ILE A 139 4.99 -6.23 -8.54
C ILE A 139 4.61 -7.69 -8.23
N ARG A 140 4.82 -8.14 -6.99
CA ARG A 140 4.37 -9.46 -6.52
C ARG A 140 2.86 -9.61 -6.65
N ARG A 141 2.09 -8.59 -6.28
CA ARG A 141 0.63 -8.58 -6.42
C ARG A 141 0.16 -8.67 -7.87
N ILE A 142 0.85 -8.02 -8.80
CA ILE A 142 0.59 -8.17 -10.26
C ILE A 142 0.73 -9.64 -10.67
N GLY A 143 1.81 -10.32 -10.24
CA GLY A 143 2.02 -11.74 -10.49
C GLY A 143 0.94 -12.60 -9.83
N GLY A 144 0.57 -12.29 -8.60
CA GLY A 144 -0.49 -12.99 -7.85
C GLY A 144 -1.85 -12.91 -8.54
N ILE A 145 -2.23 -11.74 -9.10
CA ILE A 145 -3.48 -11.59 -9.87
C ILE A 145 -3.44 -12.44 -11.14
N TYR A 146 -2.34 -12.41 -11.88
CA TYR A 146 -2.19 -13.24 -13.08
C TYR A 146 -2.31 -14.73 -12.77
N PHE A 147 -1.66 -15.18 -11.71
CA PHE A 147 -1.68 -16.57 -11.30
C PHE A 147 -3.04 -16.99 -10.71
N ARG A 148 -3.71 -16.10 -9.97
CA ARG A 148 -5.09 -16.29 -9.52
C ARG A 148 -6.03 -16.54 -10.69
N ASP A 149 -5.96 -15.72 -11.72
CA ASP A 149 -6.85 -15.85 -12.90
C ASP A 149 -6.59 -17.17 -13.63
N PHE A 150 -5.35 -17.63 -13.68
CA PHE A 150 -5.00 -18.97 -14.17
C PHE A 150 -5.64 -20.07 -13.30
N LEU A 151 -5.50 -20.04 -11.98
CA LEU A 151 -6.08 -21.02 -11.07
C LEU A 151 -7.62 -21.02 -11.13
N LEU A 152 -8.25 -19.85 -11.18
CA LEU A 152 -9.70 -19.73 -11.34
C LEU A 152 -10.17 -20.45 -12.61
N THR A 153 -9.50 -20.20 -13.73
CA THR A 153 -9.84 -20.85 -15.01
C THR A 153 -9.70 -22.38 -14.92
N GLU A 154 -8.66 -22.86 -14.26
CA GLU A 154 -8.41 -24.30 -14.07
C GLU A 154 -9.51 -24.99 -13.25
N HIS A 155 -10.05 -24.26 -12.26
CA HIS A 155 -11.15 -24.74 -11.41
C HIS A 155 -12.56 -24.39 -11.95
N ASN A 156 -12.66 -23.96 -13.22
CA ASN A 156 -13.91 -23.56 -13.89
C ASN A 156 -14.62 -22.36 -13.24
N PHE A 157 -13.86 -21.46 -12.61
CA PHE A 157 -14.33 -20.17 -12.13
C PHE A 157 -13.87 -19.04 -13.05
N THR A 158 -14.59 -17.94 -13.00
CA THR A 158 -14.19 -16.68 -13.63
C THR A 158 -13.84 -15.63 -12.56
N PRO A 159 -13.05 -14.60 -12.89
CA PRO A 159 -12.83 -13.49 -11.95
C PRO A 159 -14.12 -12.83 -11.47
N GLU A 160 -15.17 -12.81 -12.31
CA GLU A 160 -16.49 -12.25 -11.98
C GLU A 160 -17.24 -13.07 -10.93
N ASP A 161 -16.89 -14.34 -10.73
CA ASP A 161 -17.48 -15.18 -9.68
C ASP A 161 -17.06 -14.73 -8.27
N LEU A 162 -15.97 -13.98 -8.14
CA LEU A 162 -15.52 -13.41 -6.89
C LEU A 162 -16.50 -12.36 -6.30
N ASP A 163 -17.36 -11.78 -7.14
CA ASP A 163 -18.36 -10.78 -6.72
C ASP A 163 -19.72 -11.42 -6.36
N LYS A 164 -19.87 -12.70 -6.62
CA LYS A 164 -21.13 -13.40 -6.32
C LYS A 164 -21.16 -13.81 -4.86
N PRO A 165 -22.28 -13.57 -4.13
CA PRO A 165 -22.41 -14.08 -2.77
C PRO A 165 -22.26 -15.59 -2.77
N GLN A 166 -21.54 -16.12 -1.79
CA GLN A 166 -21.49 -17.57 -1.58
C GLN A 166 -22.92 -18.04 -1.22
N ASN A 167 -23.49 -18.88 -2.06
CA ASN A 167 -24.68 -19.62 -1.66
C ASN A 167 -24.23 -20.65 -0.62
N THR A 168 -24.40 -20.30 0.66
CA THR A 168 -24.27 -21.19 1.82
C THR A 168 -25.38 -22.20 1.83
#